data_5ab355b4949c4b5653ff0e428d086e59
#
_entry.id   5ab355b4949c4b5653ff0e428d086e59
#
_cell.length_a   1.000
_cell.length_b   1.000
_cell.length_c   1.000
_cell.angle_alpha   90.00
_cell.angle_beta   90.00
_cell.angle_gamma   90.00
#
_symmetry.space_group_name_H-M   'P 1'
#
loop_
_entity.id
_entity.type
_entity.pdbx_description
1 polymer ?
#
loop_
_entity_poly.entity_id
_entity_poly.type
_entity_poly.pdbx_seq_one_letter_code
_entity_poly.pdbx_strand_id
1 'polypeptide(L)'
;MSLPEPTTDRAQMSADLVEHGYCLVADALGAEQLNALSDAVDRVAREDTAAGQRFLDTNGNNQRLWQLLNRGPEFLELAEHPLALDLAGEVLGNRASFGSAADDLPQFLLSSLTGNIAGPAGHPMTLHADQGYVHEPWPDYPLVCNGGWLIDDFTPTNGATLVVPGSHLLNRHPDRGAERDAVPVIGPAGTLLFLDGRTWHGTGANTTDGDIRRALFSYFCQQWIRLQENHSASLLPEVVASMSPTLRRLCGFDLFGLSLGMIDGLPTNDLAPSPTIRGYSEDG
;
A
#
# COMPACT_ATOMS: atom_id res chain seq x y z
N MET A 1 15.45 15.89 17.54
CA MET A 1 14.38 14.91 17.77
C MET A 1 14.87 13.55 17.33
N SER A 2 14.57 12.50 18.08
CA SER A 2 14.92 11.13 17.66
C SER A 2 14.00 10.69 16.52
N LEU A 3 14.54 9.96 15.57
CA LEU A 3 13.72 9.34 14.51
C LEU A 3 12.84 8.23 15.09
N PRO A 4 11.69 7.91 14.45
CA PRO A 4 10.86 6.77 14.81
C PRO A 4 11.64 5.46 14.83
N GLU A 5 11.46 4.69 15.90
CA GLU A 5 11.97 3.33 16.05
C GLU A 5 10.81 2.33 16.13
N PRO A 6 11.01 1.05 15.78
CA PRO A 6 9.96 0.06 15.90
C PRO A 6 9.39 -0.02 17.32
N THR A 7 8.08 0.17 17.47
CA THR A 7 7.38 0.19 18.75
C THR A 7 6.05 -0.57 18.68
N THR A 8 5.59 -1.06 19.85
CA THR A 8 4.24 -1.59 20.03
C THR A 8 3.33 -0.57 20.74
N ASP A 9 3.85 0.59 21.14
CA ASP A 9 3.08 1.64 21.80
C ASP A 9 2.27 2.43 20.78
N ARG A 10 0.96 2.28 20.83
CA ARG A 10 0.01 2.94 19.91
C ARG A 10 0.05 4.46 20.00
N ALA A 11 0.28 5.01 21.19
CA ALA A 11 0.38 6.46 21.37
C ALA A 11 1.67 7.01 20.74
N GLN A 12 2.77 6.26 20.81
CA GLN A 12 4.01 6.62 20.13
C GLN A 12 3.85 6.57 18.61
N MET A 13 3.18 5.55 18.05
CA MET A 13 2.90 5.49 16.62
C MET A 13 2.14 6.73 16.11
N SER A 14 1.10 7.16 16.84
CA SER A 14 0.36 8.39 16.50
C SER A 14 1.22 9.64 16.59
N ALA A 15 2.05 9.75 17.63
CA ALA A 15 2.95 10.88 17.79
C ALA A 15 3.97 10.94 16.64
N ASP A 16 4.55 9.80 16.27
CA ASP A 16 5.52 9.69 15.17
C ASP A 16 4.89 10.06 13.82
N LEU A 17 3.66 9.61 13.54
CA LEU A 17 2.92 10.00 12.35
C LEU A 17 2.70 11.50 12.26
N VAL A 18 2.33 12.14 13.38
CA VAL A 18 2.10 13.59 13.42
C VAL A 18 3.39 14.39 13.27
N GLU A 19 4.48 13.95 13.92
CA GLU A 19 5.75 14.68 13.93
C GLU A 19 6.60 14.42 12.70
N HIS A 20 6.70 13.14 12.29
CA HIS A 20 7.63 12.71 11.26
C HIS A 20 6.97 12.34 9.93
N GLY A 21 5.65 12.11 9.92
CA GLY A 21 4.89 11.64 8.76
C GLY A 21 4.98 10.13 8.54
N TYR A 22 5.61 9.39 9.46
CA TYR A 22 5.67 7.94 9.43
C TYR A 22 5.88 7.36 10.83
N CYS A 23 5.51 6.11 11.01
CA CYS A 23 5.81 5.33 12.21
C CYS A 23 6.27 3.92 11.85
N LEU A 24 6.86 3.23 12.83
CA LEU A 24 7.29 1.84 12.72
C LEU A 24 6.58 0.99 13.79
N VAL A 25 5.81 0.00 13.34
CA VAL A 25 5.11 -0.92 14.24
C VAL A 25 5.94 -2.19 14.38
N ALA A 26 6.45 -2.43 15.57
CA ALA A 26 7.21 -3.64 15.87
C ALA A 26 6.29 -4.88 15.89
N ASP A 27 6.83 -6.03 15.48
CA ASP A 27 6.15 -7.33 15.54
C ASP A 27 4.75 -7.31 14.90
N ALA A 28 4.57 -6.51 13.85
CA ALA A 28 3.28 -6.37 13.16
C ALA A 28 2.88 -7.68 12.47
N LEU A 29 3.83 -8.43 11.93
CA LEU A 29 3.63 -9.77 11.40
C LEU A 29 4.20 -10.80 12.37
N GLY A 30 3.38 -11.75 12.80
CA GLY A 30 3.85 -12.93 13.53
C GLY A 30 4.71 -13.83 12.65
N ALA A 31 5.54 -14.67 13.26
CA ALA A 31 6.49 -15.52 12.53
C ALA A 31 5.84 -16.42 11.46
N GLU A 32 4.68 -16.99 11.73
CA GLU A 32 3.94 -17.83 10.78
C GLU A 32 3.47 -17.03 9.57
N GLN A 33 2.86 -15.85 9.80
CA GLN A 33 2.39 -14.97 8.75
C GLN A 33 3.54 -14.41 7.91
N LEU A 34 4.65 -14.02 8.57
CA LEU A 34 5.85 -13.53 7.87
C LEU A 34 6.44 -14.62 6.95
N ASN A 35 6.54 -15.86 7.42
CA ASN A 35 7.03 -16.97 6.60
C ASN A 35 6.09 -17.24 5.41
N ALA A 36 4.78 -17.28 5.64
CA ALA A 36 3.80 -17.48 4.56
C ALA A 36 3.88 -16.39 3.48
N LEU A 37 4.00 -15.11 3.88
CA LEU A 37 4.16 -13.99 2.96
C LEU A 37 5.50 -14.02 2.24
N SER A 38 6.59 -14.40 2.92
CA SER A 38 7.92 -14.57 2.32
C SER A 38 7.89 -15.63 1.20
N ASP A 39 7.31 -16.80 1.47
CA ASP A 39 7.17 -17.87 0.49
C ASP A 39 6.27 -17.44 -0.68
N ALA A 40 5.18 -16.72 -0.39
CA ALA A 40 4.26 -16.22 -1.40
C ALA A 40 4.90 -15.18 -2.32
N VAL A 41 5.69 -14.24 -1.80
CA VAL A 41 6.45 -13.26 -2.58
C VAL A 41 7.43 -13.95 -3.52
N ASP A 42 8.18 -14.94 -3.02
CA ASP A 42 9.12 -15.71 -3.83
C ASP A 42 8.42 -16.55 -4.90
N ARG A 43 7.27 -17.12 -4.59
CA ARG A 43 6.43 -17.85 -5.56
C ARG A 43 5.98 -16.93 -6.68
N VAL A 44 5.40 -15.78 -6.35
CA VAL A 44 4.92 -14.79 -7.33
C VAL A 44 6.06 -14.29 -8.22
N ALA A 45 7.22 -13.97 -7.63
CA ALA A 45 8.38 -13.50 -8.37
C ALA A 45 8.90 -14.55 -9.39
N ARG A 46 8.89 -15.84 -8.99
CA ARG A 46 9.26 -16.95 -9.90
C ARG A 46 8.22 -17.13 -11.02
N GLU A 47 6.92 -17.08 -10.69
CA GLU A 47 5.83 -17.20 -11.66
C GLU A 47 5.90 -16.09 -12.72
N ASP A 48 6.08 -14.83 -12.30
CA ASP A 48 6.20 -13.69 -13.20
C ASP A 48 7.43 -13.82 -14.12
N THR A 49 8.53 -14.31 -13.57
CA THR A 49 9.75 -14.57 -14.37
C THR A 49 9.52 -15.67 -15.40
N ALA A 50 8.90 -16.77 -15.00
CA ALA A 50 8.60 -17.90 -15.89
C ALA A 50 7.60 -17.53 -17.00
N ALA A 51 6.66 -16.64 -16.69
CA ALA A 51 5.69 -16.12 -17.65
C ALA A 51 6.23 -15.02 -18.58
N GLY A 52 7.47 -14.56 -18.36
CA GLY A 52 8.04 -13.42 -19.08
C GLY A 52 7.39 -12.07 -18.71
N GLN A 53 6.73 -12.01 -17.57
CA GLN A 53 6.01 -10.84 -17.06
C GLN A 53 6.75 -10.13 -15.93
N ARG A 54 8.04 -10.44 -15.74
CA ARG A 54 8.87 -9.78 -14.74
C ARG A 54 8.95 -8.29 -15.03
N PHE A 55 8.30 -7.49 -14.19
CA PHE A 55 8.36 -6.04 -14.29
C PHE A 55 9.55 -5.52 -13.46
N LEU A 56 10.48 -4.85 -14.13
CA LEU A 56 11.58 -4.12 -13.48
C LEU A 56 11.29 -2.63 -13.61
N ASP A 57 11.56 -1.87 -12.55
CA ASP A 57 11.47 -0.42 -12.64
C ASP A 57 12.57 0.14 -13.57
N THR A 58 12.39 1.39 -14.01
CA THR A 58 13.27 2.03 -15.00
C THR A 58 14.67 2.32 -14.45
N ASN A 59 14.86 2.21 -13.14
CA ASN A 59 16.11 2.57 -12.47
C ASN A 59 17.00 1.37 -12.13
N GLY A 60 16.62 0.15 -12.55
CA GLY A 60 17.52 -1.00 -12.40
C GLY A 60 16.86 -2.27 -11.85
N ASN A 61 17.31 -2.78 -10.70
CA ASN A 61 17.05 -4.14 -10.26
C ASN A 61 15.86 -4.29 -9.29
N ASN A 62 14.98 -3.29 -9.20
CA ASN A 62 13.78 -3.43 -8.39
C ASN A 62 12.69 -4.13 -9.19
N GLN A 63 12.31 -5.33 -8.74
CA GLN A 63 11.17 -6.04 -9.31
C GLN A 63 9.89 -5.61 -8.60
N ARG A 64 8.87 -5.25 -9.38
CA ARG A 64 7.52 -4.97 -8.89
C ARG A 64 6.63 -6.18 -9.07
N LEU A 65 5.84 -6.47 -8.03
CA LEU A 65 4.80 -7.50 -8.06
C LEU A 65 3.43 -6.81 -7.99
N TRP A 66 2.52 -7.20 -8.88
CA TRP A 66 1.22 -6.57 -9.05
C TRP A 66 0.09 -7.57 -8.87
N GLN A 67 -1.13 -7.07 -8.64
CA GLN A 67 -2.36 -7.84 -8.52
C GLN A 67 -2.27 -8.96 -7.48
N LEU A 68 -1.65 -8.68 -6.36
CA LEU A 68 -1.38 -9.68 -5.33
C LEU A 68 -2.66 -10.29 -4.76
N LEU A 69 -3.78 -9.57 -4.75
CA LEU A 69 -5.08 -10.11 -4.31
C LEU A 69 -5.53 -11.34 -5.11
N ASN A 70 -5.08 -11.49 -6.36
CA ASN A 70 -5.33 -12.68 -7.18
C ASN A 70 -4.29 -13.81 -6.97
N ARG A 71 -3.28 -13.60 -6.13
CA ARG A 71 -2.08 -14.44 -6.10
C ARG A 71 -1.95 -15.29 -4.83
N GLY A 72 -2.96 -15.30 -3.95
CA GLY A 72 -2.99 -16.18 -2.78
C GLY A 72 -3.73 -15.59 -1.60
N PRO A 73 -4.24 -16.46 -0.69
CA PRO A 73 -4.99 -16.03 0.49
C PRO A 73 -4.16 -15.19 1.46
N GLU A 74 -2.84 -15.39 1.51
CA GLU A 74 -1.91 -14.64 2.35
C GLU A 74 -1.98 -13.13 2.07
N PHE A 75 -2.20 -12.77 0.82
CA PHE A 75 -2.33 -11.37 0.40
C PHE A 75 -3.72 -10.79 0.73
N LEU A 76 -4.77 -11.63 0.71
CA LEU A 76 -6.12 -11.20 1.13
C LEU A 76 -6.12 -10.89 2.63
N GLU A 77 -5.50 -11.76 3.44
CA GLU A 77 -5.34 -11.55 4.88
C GLU A 77 -4.51 -10.29 5.20
N LEU A 78 -3.42 -10.07 4.44
CA LEU A 78 -2.59 -8.88 4.62
C LEU A 78 -3.34 -7.58 4.28
N ALA A 79 -4.20 -7.60 3.25
CA ALA A 79 -5.01 -6.45 2.86
C ALA A 79 -5.99 -5.99 3.95
N GLU A 80 -6.42 -6.92 4.80
CA GLU A 80 -7.32 -6.68 5.93
C GLU A 80 -6.60 -6.62 7.29
N HIS A 81 -5.28 -6.50 7.30
CA HIS A 81 -4.52 -6.55 8.54
C HIS A 81 -4.95 -5.43 9.51
N PRO A 82 -5.39 -5.78 10.74
CA PRO A 82 -6.08 -4.84 11.63
C PRO A 82 -5.24 -3.61 12.01
N LEU A 83 -3.92 -3.77 12.19
CA LEU A 83 -3.02 -2.65 12.48
C LEU A 83 -2.94 -1.65 11.31
N ALA A 84 -2.88 -2.13 10.08
CA ALA A 84 -2.84 -1.26 8.90
C ALA A 84 -4.17 -0.52 8.72
N LEU A 85 -5.30 -1.20 8.93
CA LEU A 85 -6.62 -0.58 8.84
C LEU A 85 -6.86 0.46 9.95
N ASP A 86 -6.39 0.19 11.18
CA ASP A 86 -6.48 1.13 12.28
C ASP A 86 -5.67 2.41 12.00
N LEU A 87 -4.41 2.26 11.56
CA LEU A 87 -3.56 3.40 11.19
C LEU A 87 -4.09 4.16 9.96
N ALA A 88 -4.61 3.44 8.96
CA ALA A 88 -5.24 4.07 7.80
C ALA A 88 -6.48 4.88 8.21
N GLY A 89 -7.29 4.34 9.11
CA GLY A 89 -8.44 5.04 9.69
C GLY A 89 -8.05 6.30 10.47
N GLU A 90 -6.93 6.28 11.19
CA GLU A 90 -6.40 7.48 11.85
C GLU A 90 -5.94 8.54 10.84
N VAL A 91 -5.12 8.13 9.87
CA VAL A 91 -4.51 9.04 8.89
C VAL A 91 -5.54 9.62 7.92
N LEU A 92 -6.41 8.77 7.34
CA LEU A 92 -7.39 9.21 6.34
C LEU A 92 -8.70 9.73 6.94
N GLY A 93 -8.92 9.44 8.22
CA GLY A 93 -10.19 9.71 8.89
C GLY A 93 -11.25 8.66 8.52
N ASN A 94 -11.62 7.83 9.47
CA ASN A 94 -12.66 6.80 9.31
C ASN A 94 -14.06 7.39 9.52
N ARG A 95 -14.41 8.43 8.76
CA ARG A 95 -15.70 9.12 8.86
C ARG A 95 -16.58 8.75 7.69
N ALA A 96 -17.79 8.30 7.98
CA ALA A 96 -18.81 8.06 6.97
C ALA A 96 -19.06 9.30 6.13
N SER A 97 -19.01 9.14 4.81
CA SER A 97 -19.39 10.19 3.86
C SER A 97 -20.90 10.45 3.93
N PHE A 98 -21.34 11.60 3.42
CA PHE A 98 -22.77 11.91 3.27
C PHE A 98 -23.48 10.78 2.53
N GLY A 99 -24.52 10.22 3.16
CA GLY A 99 -25.31 9.12 2.59
C GLY A 99 -24.70 7.72 2.69
N SER A 100 -23.53 7.57 3.33
CA SER A 100 -22.98 6.24 3.64
C SER A 100 -23.76 5.61 4.79
N ALA A 101 -23.83 4.28 4.79
CA ALA A 101 -24.31 3.53 5.96
C ALA A 101 -23.37 3.81 7.15
N ALA A 102 -23.96 3.98 8.32
CA ALA A 102 -23.23 4.02 9.58
C ALA A 102 -22.95 2.56 9.96
N ASP A 103 -21.83 2.03 9.47
CA ASP A 103 -21.33 0.70 9.80
C ASP A 103 -19.88 0.81 10.32
N ASP A 104 -19.36 -0.29 10.86
CA ASP A 104 -17.99 -0.36 11.40
C ASP A 104 -16.95 -0.69 10.31
N LEU A 105 -17.34 -0.68 9.03
CA LEU A 105 -16.43 -0.97 7.92
C LEU A 105 -15.57 0.25 7.58
N PRO A 106 -14.38 0.02 6.97
CA PRO A 106 -13.48 1.10 6.56
C PRO A 106 -14.17 2.12 5.66
N GLN A 107 -13.91 3.40 5.91
CA GLN A 107 -14.44 4.51 5.11
C GLN A 107 -13.40 5.04 4.12
N PHE A 108 -12.48 4.18 3.68
CA PHE A 108 -11.44 4.42 2.69
C PHE A 108 -11.27 3.17 1.82
N LEU A 109 -10.48 3.26 0.76
CA LEU A 109 -10.24 2.17 -0.19
C LEU A 109 -8.80 1.68 -0.13
N LEU A 110 -8.58 0.41 -0.46
CA LEU A 110 -7.29 -0.15 -0.81
C LEU A 110 -7.03 0.17 -2.28
N SER A 111 -6.12 1.10 -2.55
CA SER A 111 -5.78 1.52 -3.92
C SER A 111 -4.99 0.46 -4.67
N SER A 112 -4.08 -0.21 -3.97
CA SER A 112 -3.31 -1.34 -4.49
C SER A 112 -2.67 -2.16 -3.37
N LEU A 113 -2.40 -3.43 -3.65
CA LEU A 113 -1.52 -4.27 -2.84
C LEU A 113 -0.40 -4.78 -3.74
N THR A 114 0.82 -4.30 -3.52
CA THR A 114 1.96 -4.53 -4.40
C THR A 114 3.18 -5.04 -3.65
N GLY A 115 4.13 -5.62 -4.37
CA GLY A 115 5.43 -6.00 -3.82
C GLY A 115 6.59 -5.29 -4.51
N ASN A 116 7.68 -5.11 -3.77
CA ASN A 116 8.94 -4.60 -4.28
C ASN A 116 10.10 -5.46 -3.77
N ILE A 117 10.88 -5.95 -4.71
CA ILE A 117 12.11 -6.71 -4.46
C ILE A 117 13.27 -5.87 -4.94
N ALA A 118 14.02 -5.27 -3.99
CA ALA A 118 15.22 -4.52 -4.29
C ALA A 118 16.40 -5.49 -4.45
N GLY A 119 16.83 -5.69 -5.69
CA GLY A 119 17.98 -6.54 -6.01
C GLY A 119 19.32 -5.83 -5.81
N PRO A 120 20.43 -6.60 -5.76
CA PRO A 120 21.77 -6.05 -5.60
C PRO A 120 22.14 -5.12 -6.75
N ALA A 121 23.03 -4.15 -6.48
CA ALA A 121 23.42 -3.07 -7.40
C ALA A 121 22.23 -2.23 -7.92
N GLY A 122 21.12 -2.22 -7.20
CA GLY A 122 19.95 -1.40 -7.52
C GLY A 122 20.20 0.08 -7.24
N HIS A 123 19.81 0.94 -8.19
CA HIS A 123 19.87 2.38 -8.01
C HIS A 123 18.74 2.87 -7.12
N PRO A 124 18.93 3.96 -6.36
CA PRO A 124 17.86 4.52 -5.56
C PRO A 124 16.75 5.06 -6.46
N MET A 125 15.51 4.92 -5.99
CA MET A 125 14.37 5.56 -6.60
C MET A 125 14.39 7.06 -6.29
N THR A 126 13.98 7.89 -7.24
CA THR A 126 13.74 9.31 -7.00
C THR A 126 12.70 9.47 -5.88
N LEU A 127 12.97 10.39 -4.96
CA LEU A 127 12.01 10.71 -3.90
C LEU A 127 10.69 11.19 -4.53
N HIS A 128 9.61 10.71 -3.98
CA HIS A 128 8.25 11.09 -4.34
C HIS A 128 7.38 11.14 -3.07
N ALA A 129 6.17 11.66 -3.22
CA ALA A 129 5.11 11.50 -2.26
C ALA A 129 3.99 10.69 -2.93
N ASP A 130 3.39 9.77 -2.22
CA ASP A 130 2.29 8.95 -2.76
C ASP A 130 1.09 9.81 -3.17
N GLN A 131 0.89 10.97 -2.52
CA GLN A 131 -0.13 11.96 -2.88
C GLN A 131 0.21 12.74 -4.16
N GLY A 132 1.33 12.47 -4.81
CA GLY A 132 1.83 13.18 -5.97
C GLY A 132 0.94 13.16 -7.21
N TYR A 133 -0.13 12.35 -7.24
CA TYR A 133 -1.17 12.39 -8.28
C TYR A 133 -2.14 13.57 -8.12
N VAL A 134 -2.13 14.23 -6.96
CA VAL A 134 -2.98 15.40 -6.69
C VAL A 134 -2.22 16.66 -7.07
N HIS A 135 -2.88 17.57 -7.81
CA HIS A 135 -2.30 18.86 -8.15
C HIS A 135 -2.10 19.73 -6.91
N GLU A 136 -0.98 20.45 -6.86
CA GLU A 136 -0.75 21.46 -5.84
C GLU A 136 -1.67 22.69 -6.04
N PRO A 137 -2.05 23.37 -4.94
CA PRO A 137 -1.64 23.12 -3.56
C PRO A 137 -2.37 21.94 -2.94
N TRP A 138 -1.65 21.09 -2.20
CA TRP A 138 -2.27 19.99 -1.48
C TRP A 138 -3.04 20.48 -0.25
N PRO A 139 -4.10 19.77 0.17
CA PRO A 139 -4.75 20.05 1.43
C PRO A 139 -3.78 19.79 2.60
N ASP A 140 -4.08 20.37 3.75
CA ASP A 140 -3.33 20.20 5.00
C ASP A 140 -3.61 18.85 5.72
N TYR A 141 -4.34 17.97 5.04
CA TYR A 141 -4.63 16.60 5.49
C TYR A 141 -4.30 15.59 4.39
N PRO A 142 -3.96 14.34 4.76
CA PRO A 142 -3.64 13.30 3.79
C PRO A 142 -4.88 12.80 3.04
N LEU A 143 -4.69 12.51 1.76
CA LEU A 143 -5.69 11.87 0.90
C LEU A 143 -5.36 10.41 0.65
N VAL A 144 -4.13 10.01 0.93
CA VAL A 144 -3.61 8.67 0.75
C VAL A 144 -2.63 8.34 1.89
N CYS A 145 -2.43 7.06 2.16
CA CYS A 145 -1.41 6.56 3.08
C CYS A 145 -0.94 5.19 2.65
N ASN A 146 0.17 4.72 3.19
CA ASN A 146 0.80 3.49 2.73
C ASN A 146 1.38 2.70 3.90
N GLY A 147 1.09 1.41 3.96
CA GLY A 147 1.69 0.44 4.87
C GLY A 147 2.74 -0.39 4.14
N GLY A 148 4.02 -0.19 4.47
CA GLY A 148 5.14 -0.97 3.96
C GLY A 148 5.50 -2.11 4.92
N TRP A 149 5.24 -3.35 4.52
CA TRP A 149 5.53 -4.55 5.29
C TRP A 149 6.94 -5.05 5.00
N LEU A 150 7.79 -5.07 6.01
CA LEU A 150 9.17 -5.52 5.89
C LEU A 150 9.19 -7.06 5.89
N ILE A 151 9.37 -7.66 4.72
CA ILE A 151 9.50 -9.11 4.59
C ILE A 151 10.91 -9.57 4.96
N ASP A 152 11.91 -8.74 4.70
CA ASP A 152 13.29 -8.90 5.16
C ASP A 152 13.68 -7.77 6.09
N ASP A 153 14.77 -7.95 6.83
CA ASP A 153 15.37 -6.86 7.60
C ASP A 153 15.72 -5.69 6.68
N PHE A 154 15.36 -4.48 7.06
CA PHE A 154 15.80 -3.28 6.38
C PHE A 154 17.06 -2.76 7.01
N THR A 155 18.13 -2.63 6.21
CA THR A 155 19.45 -2.16 6.63
C THR A 155 19.88 -0.94 5.81
N PRO A 156 20.89 -0.19 6.23
CA PRO A 156 21.35 0.98 5.49
C PRO A 156 21.83 0.69 4.06
N THR A 157 22.12 -0.57 3.72
CA THR A 157 22.80 -0.95 2.48
C THR A 157 21.97 -1.82 1.53
N ASN A 158 20.84 -2.39 1.97
CA ASN A 158 20.08 -3.35 1.16
C ASN A 158 18.88 -2.76 0.42
N GLY A 159 18.84 -1.45 0.21
CA GLY A 159 17.73 -0.80 -0.48
C GLY A 159 16.54 -0.52 0.43
N ALA A 160 16.77 -0.31 1.73
CA ALA A 160 15.75 0.15 2.66
C ALA A 160 15.04 1.41 2.14
N THR A 161 13.77 1.57 2.47
CA THR A 161 13.02 2.78 2.13
C THR A 161 13.71 4.00 2.73
N LEU A 162 13.96 5.00 1.91
CA LEU A 162 14.40 6.33 2.34
C LEU A 162 13.18 7.19 2.63
N VAL A 163 13.20 7.95 3.71
CA VAL A 163 12.15 8.91 4.07
C VAL A 163 12.78 10.26 4.39
N VAL A 164 12.07 11.35 4.13
CA VAL A 164 12.42 12.70 4.63
C VAL A 164 11.47 13.04 5.78
N PRO A 165 11.90 12.89 7.03
CA PRO A 165 11.05 13.11 8.20
C PRO A 165 10.47 14.52 8.22
N GLY A 166 9.16 14.64 8.53
CA GLY A 166 8.46 15.94 8.61
C GLY A 166 8.09 16.56 7.26
N SER A 167 8.48 15.95 6.14
CA SER A 167 8.18 16.47 4.79
C SER A 167 6.69 16.52 4.46
N HIS A 168 5.87 15.68 5.10
CA HIS A 168 4.40 15.69 4.97
C HIS A 168 3.77 17.04 5.34
N LEU A 169 4.40 17.80 6.23
CA LEU A 169 3.93 19.13 6.65
C LEU A 169 4.12 20.20 5.57
N LEU A 170 4.93 19.93 4.54
CA LEU A 170 5.19 20.86 3.46
C LEU A 170 4.07 20.90 2.41
N ASN A 171 3.21 19.91 2.36
CA ASN A 171 2.04 19.79 1.47
C ASN A 171 2.35 20.04 -0.02
N ARG A 172 3.47 19.51 -0.51
CA ARG A 172 3.96 19.69 -1.89
C ARG A 172 4.89 18.57 -2.31
N HIS A 173 5.21 18.52 -3.59
CA HIS A 173 6.19 17.59 -4.14
C HIS A 173 7.61 17.79 -3.58
N PRO A 174 8.45 16.74 -3.60
CA PRO A 174 9.86 16.86 -3.21
C PRO A 174 10.61 17.89 -4.03
N ASP A 175 11.43 18.68 -3.36
CA ASP A 175 12.36 19.58 -4.00
C ASP A 175 13.53 18.84 -4.64
N ARG A 176 14.15 19.43 -5.63
CA ARG A 176 15.44 18.95 -6.14
C ARG A 176 16.50 18.99 -5.04
N GLY A 177 17.13 17.87 -4.78
CA GLY A 177 18.17 17.75 -3.76
C GLY A 177 17.64 17.43 -2.35
N ALA A 178 16.35 17.14 -2.21
CA ALA A 178 15.75 16.66 -0.95
C ALA A 178 16.36 15.31 -0.49
N GLU A 179 17.01 14.59 -1.39
CA GLU A 179 17.71 13.33 -1.11
C GLU A 179 18.78 13.48 -0.02
N ARG A 180 19.30 14.71 0.20
CA ARG A 180 20.29 14.99 1.26
C ARG A 180 19.71 14.87 2.67
N ASP A 181 18.42 15.08 2.81
CA ASP A 181 17.70 15.05 4.09
C ASP A 181 17.02 13.69 4.31
N ALA A 182 17.13 12.78 3.33
CA ALA A 182 16.54 11.47 3.41
C ALA A 182 17.35 10.53 4.32
N VAL A 183 16.65 9.79 5.16
CA VAL A 183 17.23 8.79 6.07
C VAL A 183 16.66 7.41 5.75
N PRO A 184 17.47 6.34 5.87
CA PRO A 184 16.96 4.99 5.68
C PRO A 184 16.09 4.57 6.87
N VAL A 185 14.96 3.95 6.56
CA VAL A 185 14.13 3.25 7.54
C VAL A 185 14.80 1.93 7.89
N ILE A 186 15.11 1.72 9.16
CA ILE A 186 15.78 0.51 9.65
C ILE A 186 14.82 -0.24 10.56
N GLY A 187 14.72 -1.54 10.37
CA GLY A 187 13.87 -2.39 11.20
C GLY A 187 13.99 -3.87 10.84
N PRO A 188 13.66 -4.77 11.78
CA PRO A 188 13.64 -6.20 11.52
C PRO A 188 12.47 -6.59 10.62
N ALA A 189 12.58 -7.75 9.97
CA ALA A 189 11.48 -8.39 9.28
C ALA A 189 10.26 -8.54 10.20
N GLY A 190 9.06 -8.39 9.64
CA GLY A 190 7.81 -8.38 10.41
C GLY A 190 7.39 -6.99 10.90
N THR A 191 8.23 -5.96 10.74
CA THR A 191 7.86 -4.56 11.04
C THR A 191 6.91 -4.01 9.97
N LEU A 192 5.95 -3.17 10.38
CA LEU A 192 5.14 -2.34 9.48
C LEU A 192 5.66 -0.90 9.53
N LEU A 193 6.16 -0.40 8.41
CA LEU A 193 6.36 1.01 8.17
C LEU A 193 5.04 1.63 7.70
N PHE A 194 4.48 2.59 8.43
CA PHE A 194 3.27 3.27 8.01
C PHE A 194 3.54 4.75 7.69
N LEU A 195 3.09 5.21 6.53
CA LEU A 195 3.41 6.52 5.96
C LEU A 195 2.14 7.35 5.72
N ASP A 196 2.13 8.60 6.15
CA ASP A 196 1.28 9.64 5.55
C ASP A 196 1.69 9.81 4.08
N GLY A 197 0.75 9.75 3.17
CA GLY A 197 1.04 9.77 1.73
C GLY A 197 1.67 11.05 1.20
N ARG A 198 1.79 12.09 2.03
CA ARG A 198 2.51 13.34 1.74
C ARG A 198 3.99 13.26 2.09
N THR A 199 4.41 12.24 2.85
CA THR A 199 5.82 12.03 3.24
C THR A 199 6.66 11.71 2.03
N TRP A 200 7.75 12.44 1.84
CA TRP A 200 8.69 12.20 0.76
C TRP A 200 9.51 10.96 1.03
N HIS A 201 9.47 10.02 0.12
CA HIS A 201 10.13 8.73 0.29
C HIS A 201 10.52 8.10 -1.04
N GLY A 202 11.27 7.01 -0.98
CA GLY A 202 11.68 6.23 -2.15
C GLY A 202 12.47 4.99 -1.74
N THR A 203 12.65 4.05 -2.65
CA THR A 203 13.51 2.89 -2.42
C THR A 203 14.98 3.34 -2.41
N GLY A 204 15.75 2.98 -1.40
CA GLY A 204 17.19 3.25 -1.32
C GLY A 204 18.01 2.40 -2.30
N ALA A 205 19.29 2.72 -2.44
CA ALA A 205 20.20 1.88 -3.19
C ALA A 205 20.46 0.56 -2.46
N ASN A 206 20.41 -0.55 -3.18
CA ASN A 206 20.94 -1.82 -2.68
C ASN A 206 22.40 -1.96 -3.11
N THR A 207 23.31 -1.72 -2.17
CA THR A 207 24.75 -1.75 -2.39
C THR A 207 25.41 -3.04 -1.93
N THR A 208 24.61 -4.06 -1.58
CA THR A 208 25.11 -5.38 -1.19
C THR A 208 25.57 -6.19 -2.39
N ASP A 209 26.45 -7.16 -2.17
CA ASP A 209 26.99 -8.00 -3.23
C ASP A 209 26.03 -9.12 -3.71
N GLY A 210 24.91 -9.36 -3.02
CA GLY A 210 24.01 -10.45 -3.38
C GLY A 210 22.69 -10.49 -2.64
N ASP A 211 22.51 -9.69 -1.60
CA ASP A 211 21.28 -9.70 -0.83
C ASP A 211 20.13 -9.03 -1.60
N ILE A 212 18.97 -9.60 -1.47
CA ILE A 212 17.72 -8.98 -1.91
C ILE A 212 16.95 -8.46 -0.69
N ARG A 213 16.11 -7.45 -0.90
CA ARG A 213 15.23 -6.92 0.13
C ARG A 213 13.80 -6.87 -0.41
N ARG A 214 12.92 -7.63 0.23
CA ARG A 214 11.49 -7.75 -0.13
C ARG A 214 10.63 -6.90 0.80
N ALA A 215 9.66 -6.22 0.22
CA ALA A 215 8.60 -5.53 0.94
C ALA A 215 7.27 -5.67 0.21
N LEU A 216 6.18 -5.61 0.97
CA LEU A 216 4.82 -5.50 0.44
C LEU A 216 4.26 -4.13 0.82
N PHE A 217 3.35 -3.60 0.01
CA PHE A 217 2.78 -2.27 0.21
C PHE A 217 1.27 -2.32 0.12
N SER A 218 0.59 -1.94 1.20
CA SER A 218 -0.85 -1.73 1.27
C SER A 218 -1.11 -0.23 1.12
N TYR A 219 -1.46 0.20 -0.08
CA TYR A 219 -1.70 1.60 -0.40
C TYR A 219 -3.18 1.94 -0.27
N PHE A 220 -3.52 2.84 0.65
CA PHE A 220 -4.89 3.25 0.92
C PHE A 220 -5.17 4.66 0.41
N CYS A 221 -6.42 4.94 0.04
CA CYS A 221 -6.83 6.26 -0.43
C CYS A 221 -8.25 6.61 0.00
N GLN A 222 -8.56 7.90 -0.09
CA GLN A 222 -9.92 8.40 0.08
C GLN A 222 -10.87 7.81 -0.98
N GLN A 223 -12.13 7.68 -0.64
CA GLN A 223 -13.18 7.00 -1.42
C GLN A 223 -13.40 7.54 -2.83
N TRP A 224 -13.07 8.82 -3.07
CA TRP A 224 -13.23 9.49 -4.37
C TRP A 224 -11.97 9.48 -5.23
N ILE A 225 -10.89 8.87 -4.75
CA ILE A 225 -9.63 8.75 -5.50
C ILE A 225 -9.68 7.50 -6.36
N ARG A 226 -9.29 7.65 -7.64
CA ARG A 226 -9.18 6.50 -8.53
C ARG A 226 -8.08 5.56 -8.03
N LEU A 227 -8.42 4.28 -7.88
CA LEU A 227 -7.50 3.24 -7.46
C LEU A 227 -6.35 3.05 -8.46
N GLN A 228 -5.16 2.72 -7.97
CA GLN A 228 -4.03 2.31 -8.81
C GLN A 228 -4.31 0.97 -9.50
N GLU A 229 -4.88 0.00 -8.77
CA GLU A 229 -5.37 -1.26 -9.32
C GLU A 229 -6.88 -1.19 -9.49
N ASN A 230 -7.36 -1.47 -10.69
CA ASN A 230 -8.79 -1.50 -10.97
C ASN A 230 -9.40 -2.83 -10.51
N HIS A 231 -9.67 -2.96 -9.23
CA HIS A 231 -10.14 -4.19 -8.60
C HIS A 231 -11.42 -4.73 -9.24
N SER A 232 -12.34 -3.87 -9.63
CA SER A 232 -13.60 -4.29 -10.28
C SER A 232 -13.37 -4.97 -11.63
N ALA A 233 -12.26 -4.69 -12.31
CA ALA A 233 -11.93 -5.25 -13.62
C ALA A 233 -10.86 -6.35 -13.56
N SER A 234 -10.01 -6.34 -12.53
CA SER A 234 -8.83 -7.22 -12.49
C SER A 234 -8.96 -8.42 -11.55
N LEU A 235 -9.89 -8.36 -10.58
CA LEU A 235 -10.06 -9.46 -9.64
C LEU A 235 -10.80 -10.63 -10.26
N LEU A 236 -10.28 -11.82 -10.00
CA LEU A 236 -10.89 -13.06 -10.46
C LEU A 236 -12.22 -13.31 -9.74
N PRO A 237 -13.24 -13.85 -10.42
CA PRO A 237 -14.55 -14.09 -9.83
C PRO A 237 -14.52 -14.93 -8.54
N GLU A 238 -13.67 -15.94 -8.47
CA GLU A 238 -13.48 -16.78 -7.30
C GLU A 238 -12.87 -16.01 -6.12
N VAL A 239 -11.98 -15.04 -6.39
CA VAL A 239 -11.42 -14.16 -5.36
C VAL A 239 -12.51 -13.24 -4.83
N VAL A 240 -13.28 -12.61 -5.71
CA VAL A 240 -14.41 -11.73 -5.33
C VAL A 240 -15.44 -12.49 -4.49
N ALA A 241 -15.74 -13.75 -4.85
CA ALA A 241 -16.69 -14.59 -4.13
C ALA A 241 -16.21 -14.99 -2.72
N SER A 242 -14.88 -15.00 -2.49
CA SER A 242 -14.28 -15.38 -1.20
C SER A 242 -14.05 -14.18 -0.26
N MET A 243 -14.22 -12.94 -0.74
CA MET A 243 -13.93 -11.74 0.04
C MET A 243 -14.86 -11.59 1.25
N SER A 244 -14.27 -11.15 2.35
CA SER A 244 -15.01 -10.64 3.50
C SER A 244 -15.77 -9.35 3.15
N PRO A 245 -16.75 -8.93 3.94
CA PRO A 245 -17.37 -7.60 3.78
C PRO A 245 -16.35 -6.46 3.83
N THR A 246 -15.34 -6.55 4.70
CA THR A 246 -14.26 -5.54 4.81
C THR A 246 -13.46 -5.44 3.51
N LEU A 247 -12.99 -6.57 2.98
CA LEU A 247 -12.19 -6.58 1.76
C LEU A 247 -13.01 -6.10 0.55
N ARG A 248 -14.28 -6.48 0.47
CA ARG A 248 -15.19 -5.96 -0.58
C ARG A 248 -15.29 -4.44 -0.53
N ARG A 249 -15.47 -3.87 0.68
CA ARG A 249 -15.50 -2.43 0.91
C ARG A 249 -14.18 -1.78 0.47
N LEU A 250 -13.04 -2.33 0.91
CA LEU A 250 -11.70 -1.83 0.57
C LEU A 250 -11.43 -1.85 -0.93
N CYS A 251 -11.94 -2.86 -1.65
CA CYS A 251 -11.78 -2.98 -3.10
C CYS A 251 -12.80 -2.16 -3.91
N GLY A 252 -13.68 -1.38 -3.26
CA GLY A 252 -14.61 -0.49 -3.92
C GLY A 252 -15.85 -1.17 -4.49
N PHE A 253 -16.25 -2.35 -3.98
CA PHE A 253 -17.48 -3.04 -4.39
C PHE A 253 -18.73 -2.50 -3.70
N ASP A 254 -18.58 -1.70 -2.64
CA ASP A 254 -19.67 -1.05 -1.94
C ASP A 254 -19.84 0.39 -2.42
N LEU A 255 -21.03 0.94 -2.23
CA LEU A 255 -21.28 2.36 -2.46
C LEU A 255 -20.66 3.21 -1.35
N PHE A 256 -20.01 4.29 -1.72
CA PHE A 256 -19.69 5.38 -0.81
C PHE A 256 -20.59 6.59 -1.10
N GLY A 257 -21.12 7.15 -0.04
CA GLY A 257 -22.14 8.18 -0.16
C GLY A 257 -23.36 7.66 -0.92
N LEU A 258 -23.92 8.49 -1.79
CA LEU A 258 -25.13 8.12 -2.55
C LEU A 258 -24.84 7.46 -3.89
N SER A 259 -23.61 7.57 -4.43
CA SER A 259 -23.39 7.23 -5.84
C SER A 259 -21.98 6.81 -6.24
N LEU A 260 -20.98 6.92 -5.38
CA LEU A 260 -19.63 6.50 -5.74
C LEU A 260 -19.54 4.96 -5.74
N GLY A 261 -19.10 4.38 -6.85
CA GLY A 261 -18.98 2.94 -7.02
C GLY A 261 -20.22 2.26 -7.63
N MET A 262 -21.23 3.03 -8.10
CA MET A 262 -22.38 2.45 -8.77
C MET A 262 -22.01 1.78 -10.11
N ILE A 263 -22.64 0.64 -10.35
CA ILE A 263 -22.73 0.05 -11.69
C ILE A 263 -24.23 -0.02 -12.06
N ASP A 264 -24.60 0.63 -13.16
CA ASP A 264 -25.98 0.65 -13.68
C ASP A 264 -27.03 1.10 -12.65
N GLY A 265 -26.65 2.05 -11.77
CA GLY A 265 -27.53 2.57 -10.72
C GLY A 265 -27.66 1.69 -9.47
N LEU A 266 -26.87 0.60 -9.39
CA LEU A 266 -26.86 -0.34 -8.27
C LEU A 266 -25.48 -0.40 -7.60
N PRO A 267 -25.42 -0.77 -6.31
CA PRO A 267 -24.17 -1.14 -5.67
C PRO A 267 -23.50 -2.31 -6.40
N THR A 268 -22.18 -2.30 -6.49
CA THR A 268 -21.43 -3.40 -7.12
C THR A 268 -21.63 -4.74 -6.38
N ASN A 269 -21.89 -4.69 -5.07
CA ASN A 269 -22.13 -5.86 -4.24
C ASN A 269 -23.48 -6.56 -4.54
N ASP A 270 -24.45 -5.87 -5.15
CA ASP A 270 -25.73 -6.44 -5.57
C ASP A 270 -25.65 -7.15 -6.92
N LEU A 271 -24.49 -7.07 -7.57
CA LEU A 271 -24.24 -7.75 -8.84
C LEU A 271 -23.70 -9.17 -8.59
N ALA A 272 -23.95 -10.07 -9.54
CA ALA A 272 -23.29 -11.37 -9.55
C ALA A 272 -21.75 -11.21 -9.54
N PRO A 273 -20.98 -12.18 -9.05
CA PRO A 273 -19.51 -12.10 -8.95
C PRO A 273 -18.77 -11.73 -10.25
N SER A 274 -19.40 -11.93 -11.38
CA SER A 274 -18.94 -11.45 -12.69
C SER A 274 -19.98 -10.46 -13.23
N PRO A 275 -19.85 -9.17 -12.94
CA PRO A 275 -20.79 -8.20 -13.46
C PRO A 275 -20.70 -8.22 -14.99
N THR A 276 -21.77 -8.64 -15.63
CA THR A 276 -21.95 -8.39 -17.05
C THR A 276 -22.18 -6.89 -17.17
N ILE A 277 -21.14 -6.14 -17.52
CA ILE A 277 -21.30 -4.72 -17.85
C ILE A 277 -22.22 -4.70 -19.05
N ARG A 278 -23.38 -4.04 -18.93
CA ARG A 278 -24.32 -3.91 -20.05
C ARG A 278 -23.59 -3.35 -21.27
N GLY A 279 -23.60 -4.07 -22.37
CA GLY A 279 -22.94 -3.69 -23.63
C GLY A 279 -21.62 -4.38 -23.94
N TYR A 280 -21.11 -5.22 -23.03
CA TYR A 280 -20.05 -6.16 -23.35
C TYR A 280 -20.67 -7.58 -23.45
N SER A 281 -21.02 -7.99 -24.62
CA SER A 281 -21.28 -9.40 -24.89
C SER A 281 -19.96 -10.07 -25.25
N GLU A 282 -19.74 -11.31 -24.79
CA GLU A 282 -18.61 -12.13 -25.20
C GLU A 282 -18.64 -12.49 -26.72
N ASP A 283 -19.68 -12.04 -27.42
CA ASP A 283 -19.95 -12.31 -28.85
C ASP A 283 -19.76 -11.05 -29.73
N GLY A 284 -18.87 -10.13 -29.37
CA GLY A 284 -18.58 -8.91 -30.14
C GLY A 284 -17.23 -8.93 -30.82
#